data_5b95d65b4ff6e4732b32586931923de2
#
_entry.id   5b95d65b4ff6e4732b32586931923de2
#
_cell.length_a   1.000
_cell.length_b   1.000
_cell.length_c   1.000
_cell.angle_alpha   90.00
_cell.angle_beta   90.00
_cell.angle_gamma   90.00
#
_symmetry.space_group_name_H-M   'P 1'
#
loop_
_entity.id
_entity.type
_entity.pdbx_description
1 polymer ?
#
loop_
_entity_poly.entity_id
_entity_poly.type
_entity_poly.pdbx_seq_one_letter_code
_entity_poly.pdbx_strand_id
1 'polypeptide(L)'
;RFLKVPVEDIVVIHDELDLAPGRLRVKRGGGAGGHNGLKSIDQHQGQNYRRIRLGIGHPGDKDRVAGYVLHDFAKAETWVEPFVDAVADALPMLLTGDEPGFMNRVAVLTAPPKPPKPPKAVVTESKPADVSAPLSTPSPGSSLADALRAALARKKD
;
A
#
# COMPACT_ATOMS: atom_id res chain seq x y z
N ARG A 1 5.06 8.94 -33.41
CA ARG A 1 4.59 8.89 -34.83
C ARG A 1 5.47 8.00 -35.70
N PHE A 2 6.78 7.92 -35.45
CA PHE A 2 7.70 7.10 -36.26
C PHE A 2 7.36 5.59 -36.21
N LEU A 3 7.13 5.05 -35.01
CA LEU A 3 6.83 3.62 -34.79
C LEU A 3 5.35 3.27 -34.99
N LYS A 4 4.46 4.27 -35.13
CA LYS A 4 3.00 4.09 -35.28
C LYS A 4 2.37 3.17 -34.23
N VAL A 5 2.93 3.17 -32.99
CA VAL A 5 2.39 2.40 -31.87
C VAL A 5 1.09 3.05 -31.41
N PRO A 6 -0.01 2.29 -31.25
CA PRO A 6 -1.24 2.78 -30.66
C PRO A 6 -1.00 3.28 -29.22
N VAL A 7 -1.71 4.34 -28.79
CA VAL A 7 -1.52 4.92 -27.47
C VAL A 7 -1.84 3.94 -26.33
N GLU A 8 -2.76 3.03 -26.55
CA GLU A 8 -3.15 1.95 -25.65
C GLU A 8 -2.06 0.90 -25.39
N ASP A 9 -1.11 0.77 -26.30
CA ASP A 9 0.04 -0.13 -26.19
C ASP A 9 1.26 0.54 -25.57
N ILE A 10 1.17 1.85 -25.27
CA ILE A 10 2.23 2.59 -24.59
C ILE A 10 2.10 2.37 -23.09
N VAL A 11 3.21 2.02 -22.45
CA VAL A 11 3.34 1.95 -20.99
C VAL A 11 4.33 3.01 -20.55
N VAL A 12 3.89 3.89 -19.65
CA VAL A 12 4.71 4.94 -19.03
C VAL A 12 4.95 4.58 -17.57
N ILE A 13 6.22 4.47 -17.19
CA ILE A 13 6.63 4.27 -15.79
C ILE A 13 7.05 5.65 -15.26
N HIS A 14 6.49 6.06 -14.13
CA HIS A 14 6.78 7.37 -13.55
C HIS A 14 6.70 7.36 -12.03
N ASP A 15 7.35 8.33 -11.40
CA ASP A 15 7.22 8.61 -9.98
C ASP A 15 5.83 9.15 -9.62
N GLU A 16 5.41 8.87 -8.38
CA GLU A 16 4.10 9.25 -7.88
C GLU A 16 4.18 9.70 -6.42
N LEU A 17 3.84 10.96 -6.18
CA LEU A 17 3.87 11.58 -4.85
C LEU A 17 2.74 11.08 -3.93
N ASP A 18 1.58 10.75 -4.51
CA ASP A 18 0.40 10.32 -3.74
C ASP A 18 0.49 8.87 -3.23
N LEU A 19 1.52 8.14 -3.67
CA LEU A 19 1.79 6.79 -3.20
C LEU A 19 2.97 6.77 -2.23
N ALA A 20 2.84 6.02 -1.14
CA ALA A 20 3.93 5.81 -0.20
C ALA A 20 5.15 5.18 -0.90
N PRO A 21 6.39 5.44 -0.43
CA PRO A 21 7.61 4.85 -0.97
C PRO A 21 7.52 3.33 -1.13
N GLY A 22 7.96 2.81 -2.27
CA GLY A 22 7.91 1.39 -2.60
C GLY A 22 6.50 0.81 -2.87
N ARG A 23 5.49 1.66 -3.03
CA ARG A 23 4.16 1.24 -3.46
C ARG A 23 3.98 1.45 -4.96
N LEU A 24 3.27 0.51 -5.58
CA LEU A 24 3.00 0.52 -7.02
C LEU A 24 1.50 0.47 -7.30
N ARG A 25 1.06 1.20 -8.33
CA ARG A 25 -0.29 1.11 -8.90
C ARG A 25 -0.23 1.20 -10.41
N VAL A 26 -1.01 0.36 -11.09
CA VAL A 26 -1.26 0.46 -12.52
C VAL A 26 -2.55 1.25 -12.72
N LYS A 27 -2.56 2.13 -13.72
CA LYS A 27 -3.72 2.92 -14.12
C LYS A 27 -3.68 3.16 -15.63
N ARG A 28 -4.85 3.21 -16.28
CA ARG A 28 -4.97 3.66 -17.67
C ARG A 28 -5.58 5.06 -17.69
N GLY A 29 -4.98 5.95 -18.49
CA GLY A 29 -5.47 7.31 -18.68
C GLY A 29 -5.43 8.20 -17.44
N GLY A 30 -6.15 9.30 -17.49
CA GLY A 30 -6.26 10.32 -16.44
C GLY A 30 -5.28 11.48 -16.59
N GLY A 31 -5.50 12.55 -15.82
CA GLY A 31 -4.68 13.76 -15.85
C GLY A 31 -3.26 13.57 -15.33
N ALA A 32 -2.39 14.54 -15.61
CA ALA A 32 -0.97 14.50 -15.25
C ALA A 32 -0.66 14.78 -13.77
N GLY A 33 -1.66 15.19 -12.94
CA GLY A 33 -1.47 15.42 -11.50
C GLY A 33 -0.35 16.40 -11.14
N GLY A 34 -0.02 17.34 -12.01
CA GLY A 34 1.10 18.26 -11.82
C GLY A 34 2.45 17.77 -12.38
N HIS A 35 2.57 16.49 -12.73
CA HIS A 35 3.80 15.89 -13.25
C HIS A 35 4.12 16.42 -14.66
N ASN A 36 5.21 17.19 -14.81
CA ASN A 36 5.54 17.85 -16.08
C ASN A 36 5.88 16.88 -17.20
N GLY A 37 6.53 15.75 -16.90
CA GLY A 37 6.81 14.71 -17.88
C GLY A 37 5.52 14.12 -18.45
N LEU A 38 4.52 13.84 -17.61
CA LEU A 38 3.21 13.35 -18.06
C LEU A 38 2.47 14.41 -18.89
N LYS A 39 2.51 15.69 -18.50
CA LYS A 39 1.93 16.77 -19.32
C LYS A 39 2.51 16.80 -20.72
N SER A 40 3.81 16.64 -20.88
CA SER A 40 4.48 16.59 -22.16
C SER A 40 4.03 15.37 -22.99
N ILE A 41 3.94 14.20 -22.38
CA ILE A 41 3.45 12.98 -23.05
C ILE A 41 1.99 13.16 -23.48
N ASP A 42 1.13 13.68 -22.58
CA ASP A 42 -0.29 13.92 -22.83
C ASP A 42 -0.53 14.82 -24.05
N GLN A 43 0.31 15.86 -24.23
CA GLN A 43 0.24 16.78 -25.36
C GLN A 43 0.57 16.12 -26.70
N HIS A 44 1.46 15.13 -26.72
CA HIS A 44 1.97 14.52 -27.93
C HIS A 44 1.28 13.21 -28.31
N GLN A 45 0.83 12.44 -27.33
CA GLN A 45 0.29 11.09 -27.51
C GLN A 45 -1.16 10.96 -27.03
N GLY A 46 -1.72 11.98 -26.36
CA GLY A 46 -2.98 11.86 -25.65
C GLY A 46 -2.81 11.17 -24.28
N GLN A 47 -3.92 10.92 -23.57
CA GLN A 47 -3.91 10.51 -22.18
C GLN A 47 -4.22 9.03 -21.96
N ASN A 48 -4.55 8.26 -23.00
CA ASN A 48 -5.10 6.90 -22.85
C ASN A 48 -4.05 5.79 -22.81
N TYR A 49 -2.81 6.10 -22.48
CA TYR A 49 -1.75 5.12 -22.26
C TYR A 49 -1.85 4.49 -20.85
N ARG A 50 -1.17 3.35 -20.71
CA ARG A 50 -1.04 2.66 -19.40
C ARG A 50 0.07 3.31 -18.59
N ARG A 51 -0.18 3.51 -17.29
CA ARG A 51 0.76 4.13 -16.34
C ARG A 51 1.12 3.14 -15.24
N ILE A 52 2.41 2.95 -15.00
CA ILE A 52 2.92 2.30 -13.79
C ILE A 52 3.37 3.44 -12.87
N ARG A 53 2.61 3.67 -11.82
CA ARG A 53 2.84 4.72 -10.82
C ARG A 53 3.71 4.16 -9.71
N LEU A 54 4.96 4.62 -9.61
CA LEU A 54 5.92 4.21 -8.58
C LEU A 54 5.91 5.23 -7.43
N GLY A 55 5.48 4.80 -6.26
CA GLY A 55 5.39 5.65 -5.08
C GLY A 55 6.77 6.06 -4.58
N ILE A 56 6.97 7.37 -4.46
CA ILE A 56 8.15 7.98 -3.84
C ILE A 56 7.79 8.75 -2.57
N GLY A 57 6.48 8.88 -2.24
CA GLY A 57 6.00 9.69 -1.12
C GLY A 57 5.98 11.18 -1.42
N HIS A 58 5.43 11.94 -0.48
CA HIS A 58 5.26 13.40 -0.60
C HIS A 58 6.08 14.12 0.48
N PRO A 59 6.80 15.21 0.16
CA PRO A 59 7.63 15.94 1.13
C PRO A 59 6.84 16.74 2.19
N GLY A 60 5.49 16.69 2.13
CA GLY A 60 4.58 17.39 3.04
C GLY A 60 4.25 18.81 2.62
N ASP A 61 5.19 19.53 2.00
CA ASP A 61 5.06 20.90 1.56
C ASP A 61 5.10 21.02 0.04
N LYS A 62 4.20 21.81 -0.55
CA LYS A 62 4.14 22.05 -2.00
C LYS A 62 5.37 22.75 -2.55
N ASP A 63 5.94 23.67 -1.80
CA ASP A 63 7.12 24.44 -2.23
C ASP A 63 8.38 23.56 -2.31
N ARG A 64 8.39 22.44 -1.61
CA ARG A 64 9.48 21.46 -1.59
C ARG A 64 9.39 20.40 -2.68
N VAL A 65 8.23 20.28 -3.35
CA VAL A 65 7.97 19.21 -4.34
C VAL A 65 8.99 19.26 -5.48
N ALA A 66 9.25 20.43 -6.07
CA ALA A 66 10.16 20.54 -7.20
C ALA A 66 11.59 20.08 -6.85
N GLY A 67 12.10 20.47 -5.69
CA GLY A 67 13.39 20.01 -5.20
C GLY A 67 13.39 18.50 -4.88
N TYR A 68 12.29 17.99 -4.31
CA TYR A 68 12.16 16.60 -3.93
C TYR A 68 12.20 15.65 -5.13
N VAL A 69 11.43 15.92 -6.19
CA VAL A 69 11.33 15.04 -7.38
C VAL A 69 12.54 15.12 -8.30
N LEU A 70 13.38 16.16 -8.16
CA LEU A 70 14.59 16.34 -8.97
C LEU A 70 15.87 15.98 -8.21
N HIS A 71 15.75 15.58 -6.95
CA HIS A 71 16.88 15.20 -6.12
C HIS A 71 17.23 13.72 -6.28
N ASP A 72 18.50 13.38 -6.10
CA ASP A 72 18.94 11.97 -6.06
C ASP A 72 18.40 11.28 -4.81
N PHE A 73 18.12 9.98 -4.90
CA PHE A 73 17.79 9.17 -3.75
C PHE A 73 18.94 9.13 -2.74
N ALA A 74 18.63 9.31 -1.47
CA ALA A 74 19.64 9.22 -0.42
C ALA A 74 20.14 7.77 -0.26
N LYS A 75 21.40 7.58 0.11
CA LYS A 75 21.96 6.24 0.37
C LYS A 75 21.22 5.45 1.44
N ALA A 76 20.49 6.12 2.31
CA ALA A 76 19.64 5.50 3.33
C ALA A 76 18.31 4.94 2.78
N GLU A 77 17.94 5.30 1.55
CA GLU A 77 16.71 4.83 0.90
C GLU A 77 16.94 3.47 0.23
N THR A 78 17.32 2.49 1.03
CA THR A 78 17.67 1.13 0.61
C THR A 78 16.51 0.35 -0.03
N TRP A 79 15.31 0.90 -0.03
CA TRP A 79 14.12 0.32 -0.65
C TRP A 79 14.06 0.50 -2.18
N VAL A 80 14.82 1.45 -2.73
CA VAL A 80 14.73 1.86 -4.15
C VAL A 80 15.18 0.74 -5.08
N GLU A 81 16.41 0.22 -4.90
CA GLU A 81 16.94 -0.85 -5.76
C GLU A 81 16.08 -2.11 -5.73
N PRO A 82 15.73 -2.70 -4.54
CA PRO A 82 14.86 -3.87 -4.49
C PRO A 82 13.47 -3.62 -5.11
N PHE A 83 12.97 -2.40 -5.03
CA PHE A 83 11.68 -2.06 -5.62
C PHE A 83 11.75 -2.01 -7.15
N VAL A 84 12.77 -1.39 -7.71
CA VAL A 84 13.00 -1.33 -9.17
C VAL A 84 13.23 -2.73 -9.74
N ASP A 85 14.03 -3.55 -9.08
CA ASP A 85 14.27 -4.94 -9.47
C ASP A 85 12.97 -5.77 -9.45
N ALA A 86 12.16 -5.62 -8.41
CA ALA A 86 10.87 -6.30 -8.32
C ALA A 86 9.90 -5.89 -9.45
N VAL A 87 9.93 -4.60 -9.84
CA VAL A 87 9.12 -4.10 -10.98
C VAL A 87 9.62 -4.71 -12.28
N ALA A 88 10.94 -4.76 -12.50
CA ALA A 88 11.54 -5.35 -13.69
C ALA A 88 11.23 -6.85 -13.81
N ASP A 89 11.40 -7.61 -12.72
CA ASP A 89 11.11 -9.04 -12.68
C ASP A 89 9.64 -9.38 -12.99
N ALA A 90 8.72 -8.54 -12.49
CA ALA A 90 7.29 -8.76 -12.68
C ALA A 90 6.75 -8.21 -14.01
N LEU A 91 7.49 -7.34 -14.70
CA LEU A 91 7.02 -6.64 -15.91
C LEU A 91 6.46 -7.56 -17.01
N PRO A 92 7.01 -8.76 -17.27
CA PRO A 92 6.43 -9.69 -18.25
C PRO A 92 4.96 -10.03 -17.99
N MET A 93 4.52 -10.07 -16.70
CA MET A 93 3.11 -10.33 -16.35
C MET A 93 2.21 -9.19 -16.84
N LEU A 94 2.65 -7.94 -16.71
CA LEU A 94 1.92 -6.77 -17.21
C LEU A 94 1.81 -6.78 -18.72
N LEU A 95 2.87 -7.18 -19.42
CA LEU A 95 2.90 -7.24 -20.88
C LEU A 95 1.98 -8.33 -21.44
N THR A 96 1.75 -9.40 -20.69
CA THR A 96 0.76 -10.44 -21.04
C THR A 96 -0.68 -10.10 -20.61
N GLY A 97 -0.90 -8.92 -19.98
CA GLY A 97 -2.22 -8.43 -19.58
C GLY A 97 -2.63 -8.76 -18.15
N ASP A 98 -1.78 -9.42 -17.37
CA ASP A 98 -2.05 -9.73 -15.95
C ASP A 98 -1.62 -8.58 -15.04
N GLU A 99 -2.37 -7.47 -15.05
CA GLU A 99 -2.12 -6.31 -14.18
C GLU A 99 -2.25 -6.64 -12.68
N PRO A 100 -3.27 -7.40 -12.23
CA PRO A 100 -3.37 -7.79 -10.82
C PRO A 100 -2.21 -8.66 -10.35
N GLY A 101 -1.81 -9.65 -11.16
CA GLY A 101 -0.66 -10.51 -10.89
C GLY A 101 0.64 -9.72 -10.81
N PHE A 102 0.87 -8.80 -11.73
CA PHE A 102 2.00 -7.87 -11.71
C PHE A 102 2.07 -7.08 -10.40
N MET A 103 0.99 -6.38 -10.03
CA MET A 103 0.96 -5.59 -8.79
C MET A 103 1.16 -6.45 -7.53
N ASN A 104 0.55 -7.64 -7.50
CA ASN A 104 0.70 -8.57 -6.39
C ASN A 104 2.15 -9.11 -6.30
N ARG A 105 2.74 -9.48 -7.42
CA ARG A 105 4.12 -9.98 -7.48
C ARG A 105 5.10 -8.95 -6.94
N VAL A 106 5.02 -7.69 -7.39
CA VAL A 106 5.85 -6.61 -6.87
C VAL A 106 5.63 -6.42 -5.37
N ALA A 107 4.39 -6.40 -4.90
CA ALA A 107 4.07 -6.25 -3.48
C ALA A 107 4.66 -7.40 -2.63
N VAL A 108 4.68 -8.62 -3.13
CA VAL A 108 5.28 -9.78 -2.45
C VAL A 108 6.80 -9.66 -2.39
N LEU A 109 7.46 -9.27 -3.49
CA LEU A 109 8.91 -9.13 -3.57
C LEU A 109 9.45 -7.99 -2.70
N THR A 110 8.67 -6.92 -2.53
CA THR A 110 9.04 -5.74 -1.72
C THR A 110 8.48 -5.78 -0.30
N ALA A 111 7.75 -6.84 0.07
CA ALA A 111 7.23 -6.98 1.43
C ALA A 111 8.37 -7.16 2.43
N PRO A 112 8.36 -6.49 3.59
CA PRO A 112 9.30 -6.79 4.66
C PRO A 112 9.16 -8.26 5.08
N PRO A 113 10.25 -8.92 5.53
CA PRO A 113 10.20 -10.31 5.96
C PRO A 113 9.09 -10.48 7.01
N LYS A 114 8.19 -11.43 6.76
CA LYS A 114 7.10 -11.74 7.68
C LYS A 114 7.68 -12.09 9.06
N PRO A 115 7.23 -11.46 10.16
CA PRO A 115 7.62 -11.91 11.48
C PRO A 115 7.30 -13.41 11.62
N PRO A 116 8.16 -14.19 12.31
CA PRO A 116 7.91 -15.60 12.50
C PRO A 116 6.52 -15.80 13.11
N LYS A 117 5.71 -16.67 12.49
CA LYS A 117 4.41 -17.05 13.05
C LYS A 117 4.62 -17.51 14.49
N PRO A 118 3.87 -16.99 15.47
CA PRO A 118 3.92 -17.53 16.82
C PRO A 118 3.65 -19.05 16.74
N PRO A 119 4.37 -19.87 17.53
CA PRO A 119 4.15 -21.30 17.51
C PRO A 119 2.68 -21.57 17.80
N LYS A 120 2.03 -22.40 16.98
CA LYS A 120 0.68 -22.88 17.26
C LYS A 120 0.70 -23.44 18.67
N ALA A 121 -0.08 -22.86 19.58
CA ALA A 121 -0.30 -23.43 20.90
C ALA A 121 -0.78 -24.87 20.68
N VAL A 122 0.03 -25.83 21.13
CA VAL A 122 -0.37 -27.23 21.21
C VAL A 122 -1.44 -27.26 22.29
N VAL A 123 -2.70 -27.39 21.88
CA VAL A 123 -3.80 -27.68 22.79
C VAL A 123 -3.57 -29.11 23.25
N THR A 124 -2.90 -29.26 24.39
CA THR A 124 -2.89 -30.53 25.12
C THR A 124 -4.29 -30.69 25.72
N GLU A 125 -5.04 -31.57 25.10
CA GLU A 125 -6.31 -32.09 25.59
C GLU A 125 -6.05 -32.85 26.89
N SER A 126 -6.24 -32.18 28.02
CA SER A 126 -6.27 -32.83 29.33
C SER A 126 -7.74 -33.18 29.65
N LYS A 127 -7.99 -34.49 29.65
CA LYS A 127 -9.20 -35.19 30.10
C LYS A 127 -9.69 -34.67 31.46
N PRO A 128 -10.98 -34.45 31.67
CA PRO A 128 -11.51 -33.97 32.94
C PRO A 128 -11.51 -35.06 34.02
N ALA A 129 -10.92 -34.74 35.16
CA ALA A 129 -11.18 -35.50 36.41
C ALA A 129 -12.23 -34.72 37.24
N ASP A 130 -13.27 -35.43 37.55
CA ASP A 130 -14.39 -35.16 38.43
C ASP A 130 -13.92 -34.79 39.84
N VAL A 131 -14.35 -33.62 40.36
CA VAL A 131 -14.54 -33.41 41.82
C VAL A 131 -15.61 -32.34 42.06
N SER A 132 -16.61 -32.74 42.82
CA SER A 132 -17.81 -32.05 43.27
C SER A 132 -17.60 -30.83 44.16
N ALA A 133 -18.36 -29.73 43.87
CA ALA A 133 -19.10 -28.76 44.71
C ALA A 133 -18.36 -27.95 45.80
N PRO A 134 -18.92 -26.81 46.35
CA PRO A 134 -20.16 -26.08 45.99
C PRO A 134 -20.04 -24.55 45.80
N LEU A 135 -21.14 -23.98 45.33
CA LEU A 135 -21.54 -22.59 45.13
C LEU A 135 -20.86 -21.48 45.99
N SER A 136 -20.42 -20.43 45.27
CA SER A 136 -20.48 -19.05 45.77
C SER A 136 -20.86 -18.12 44.62
N THR A 137 -21.90 -17.32 44.86
CA THR A 137 -22.54 -16.37 43.95
C THR A 137 -21.62 -15.22 43.55
N PRO A 138 -21.60 -14.76 42.28
CA PRO A 138 -21.01 -13.45 41.94
C PRO A 138 -22.07 -12.35 42.01
N SER A 139 -21.68 -11.25 42.70
CA SER A 139 -22.39 -9.96 42.65
C SER A 139 -22.42 -9.34 41.27
N PRO A 140 -23.49 -8.62 40.88
CA PRO A 140 -23.60 -7.96 39.60
C PRO A 140 -22.94 -6.58 39.67
N GLY A 141 -21.99 -6.34 38.75
CA GLY A 141 -21.35 -5.05 38.62
C GLY A 141 -20.97 -4.69 37.18
N SER A 142 -21.63 -3.66 36.70
CA SER A 142 -21.26 -2.82 35.56
C SER A 142 -21.55 -3.37 34.19
N SER A 143 -22.77 -3.07 33.69
CA SER A 143 -23.16 -3.25 32.31
C SER A 143 -22.54 -2.13 31.43
N LEU A 144 -22.30 -2.44 30.16
CA LEU A 144 -21.83 -1.52 29.11
C LEU A 144 -22.66 -0.21 29.05
N ALA A 145 -23.90 -0.24 29.54
CA ALA A 145 -24.79 0.92 29.61
C ALA A 145 -24.32 1.99 30.60
N ASP A 146 -23.65 1.62 31.70
CA ASP A 146 -23.16 2.57 32.68
C ASP A 146 -21.90 3.29 32.19
N ALA A 147 -21.05 2.63 31.42
CA ALA A 147 -19.89 3.26 30.80
C ALA A 147 -20.31 4.30 29.74
N LEU A 148 -21.39 4.03 28.99
CA LEU A 148 -21.90 4.96 28.00
C LEU A 148 -22.54 6.21 28.62
N ARG A 149 -23.23 6.08 29.76
CA ARG A 149 -23.81 7.21 30.50
C ARG A 149 -22.75 8.13 31.09
N ALA A 150 -21.66 7.58 31.59
CA ALA A 150 -20.53 8.37 32.13
C ALA A 150 -19.79 9.17 31.04
N ALA A 151 -19.70 8.62 29.79
CA ALA A 151 -19.09 9.31 28.66
C ALA A 151 -19.93 10.47 28.14
N LEU A 152 -21.26 10.35 28.18
CA LEU A 152 -22.19 11.40 27.74
C LEU A 152 -22.31 12.58 28.71
N ALA A 153 -22.05 12.36 30.00
CA ALA A 153 -22.11 13.40 31.03
C ALA A 153 -20.91 14.38 30.97
N ARG A 154 -19.78 13.98 30.38
CA ARG A 154 -18.56 14.81 30.26
C ARG A 154 -18.53 15.79 29.07
N LYS A 155 -19.59 15.85 28.25
CA LYS A 155 -19.63 16.70 27.05
C LYS A 155 -20.54 17.91 27.21
N LYS A 156 -20.85 18.33 28.44
CA LYS A 156 -21.80 19.41 28.71
C LYS A 156 -21.25 20.43 29.74
N ASP A 157 -19.95 20.75 29.62
CA ASP A 157 -19.35 21.97 30.22
C ASP A 157 -18.34 22.53 29.23
#